data_c710fb371f1522a872490100be394c7a
#
_entry.id   c710fb371f1522a872490100be394c7a
#
_cell.length_a   1.000
_cell.length_b   1.000
_cell.length_c   1.000
_cell.angle_alpha   90.00
_cell.angle_beta   90.00
_cell.angle_gamma   90.00
#
_symmetry.space_group_name_H-M   'P 1'
#
loop_
_entity.id
_entity.type
_entity.pdbx_description
1 polymer ?
#
loop_
_entity_poly.entity_id
_entity_poly.type
_entity_poly.pdbx_seq_one_letter_code
_entity_poly.pdbx_strand_id
1 'polypeptide(L)' 'MAQIYRGTVERLGKDSGQGTIVREDGQKVRLHFVHMVGATFKTLKAGDTVEFECEEGRRGPEARNVVKVES' A
#
# COMPACT_ATOMS: atom_id res chain seq x y z
N MET A 1 -0.11 -13.10 -14.43
CA MET A 1 0.83 -12.92 -13.31
C MET A 1 0.70 -11.51 -12.76
N ALA A 2 0.66 -11.41 -11.44
CA ALA A 2 0.58 -10.12 -10.80
C ALA A 2 1.93 -9.41 -10.87
N GLN A 3 1.92 -8.13 -11.19
CA GLN A 3 3.12 -7.32 -11.24
C GLN A 3 3.33 -6.66 -9.88
N ILE A 4 4.56 -6.67 -9.41
CA ILE A 4 4.90 -6.03 -8.13
C ILE A 4 5.31 -4.59 -8.40
N TYR A 5 4.71 -3.68 -7.66
CA TYR A 5 5.02 -2.26 -7.73
C TYR A 5 5.66 -1.82 -6.43
N ARG A 6 6.36 -0.71 -6.47
CA ARG A 6 6.95 -0.09 -5.29
C ARG A 6 6.41 1.33 -5.16
N GLY A 7 6.16 1.74 -3.93
CA GLY A 7 5.67 3.07 -3.67
C GLY A 7 5.95 3.51 -2.24
N THR A 8 5.51 4.72 -1.93
CA THR A 8 5.70 5.31 -0.60
C THR A 8 4.33 5.57 0.01
N VAL A 9 4.18 5.24 1.29
CA VAL A 9 2.93 5.51 1.99
C VAL A 9 2.80 7.02 2.18
N GLU A 10 1.77 7.61 1.57
CA GLU A 10 1.50 9.03 1.70
C GLU A 10 0.72 9.32 2.98
N ARG A 11 -0.25 8.46 3.28
CA ARG A 11 -1.16 8.65 4.38
C ARG A 11 -1.59 7.29 4.91
N LEU A 12 -1.75 7.19 6.22
CA LEU A 12 -2.26 5.96 6.82
C LEU A 12 -3.11 6.30 8.02
N GLY A 13 -4.41 5.99 7.91
CA GLY A 13 -5.35 6.17 9.02
C GLY A 13 -5.48 4.86 9.77
N LYS A 14 -4.83 4.77 10.92
CA LYS A 14 -4.84 3.52 11.67
C LYS A 14 -6.21 3.20 12.24
N ASP A 15 -6.99 4.21 12.58
CA ASP A 15 -8.34 4.00 13.09
C ASP A 15 -9.28 3.48 12.01
N SER A 16 -9.14 3.97 10.79
CA SER A 16 -9.97 3.55 9.67
C SER A 16 -9.44 2.31 8.97
N GLY A 17 -8.15 2.01 9.15
CA GLY A 17 -7.51 0.90 8.47
C GLY A 17 -7.28 1.15 6.98
N GLN A 18 -7.32 2.41 6.54
CA GLN A 18 -7.17 2.77 5.15
C GLN A 18 -6.07 3.80 4.98
N GLY A 19 -5.52 3.85 3.78
CA GLY A 19 -4.47 4.81 3.48
C GLY A 19 -4.28 4.98 1.99
N THR A 20 -3.23 5.69 1.64
CA THR A 20 -2.86 5.98 0.25
C THR A 20 -1.38 5.73 0.06
N ILE A 21 -1.05 5.06 -1.04
CA ILE A 21 0.32 4.84 -1.48
C ILE A 21 0.52 5.63 -2.77
N VAL A 22 1.67 6.28 -2.91
CA VAL A 22 2.06 6.91 -4.17
C VAL A 22 3.08 5.99 -4.83
N ARG A 23 2.74 5.44 -6.00
CA ARG A 23 3.64 4.59 -6.77
C ARG A 23 4.81 5.42 -7.31
N GLU A 24 5.87 4.72 -7.70
CA GLU A 24 7.05 5.40 -8.25
C GLU A 24 6.73 6.25 -9.47
N ASP A 25 5.69 5.88 -10.22
CA ASP A 25 5.27 6.64 -11.40
C ASP A 25 4.31 7.79 -11.06
N GLY A 26 4.05 8.03 -9.78
CA GLY A 26 3.17 9.10 -9.33
C GLY A 26 1.71 8.73 -9.19
N GLN A 27 1.33 7.53 -9.58
CA GLN A 27 -0.05 7.07 -9.47
C GLN A 27 -0.41 6.82 -8.01
N LYS A 28 -1.55 7.36 -7.57
CA LYS A 28 -2.03 7.11 -6.21
C LYS A 28 -2.83 5.82 -6.18
N VAL A 29 -2.57 5.02 -5.16
CA VAL A 29 -3.16 3.70 -5.00
C VAL A 29 -3.77 3.59 -3.62
N ARG A 30 -4.97 3.04 -3.52
CA ARG A 30 -5.65 2.87 -2.25
C ARG A 30 -5.03 1.71 -1.48
N LEU A 31 -4.89 1.90 -0.19
CA LEU A 31 -4.34 0.90 0.72
C LEU A 31 -5.38 0.57 1.78
N HIS A 32 -5.61 -0.73 2.02
CA HIS A 32 -6.48 -1.18 3.10
C HIS A 32 -5.73 -2.22 3.92
N PHE A 33 -5.87 -2.14 5.24
CA PHE A 33 -5.07 -3.00 6.11
C PHE A 33 -5.32 -4.50 5.87
N VAL A 34 -6.50 -4.89 5.40
CA VAL A 34 -6.79 -6.30 5.13
C VAL A 34 -5.92 -6.87 4.02
N HIS A 35 -5.29 -6.01 3.23
CA HIS A 35 -4.43 -6.44 2.12
C HIS A 35 -2.94 -6.37 2.48
N MET A 36 -2.62 -6.12 3.74
CA MET A 36 -1.25 -6.11 4.21
C MET A 36 -0.85 -7.49 4.68
N VAL A 37 0.41 -7.86 4.42
CA VAL A 37 0.92 -9.17 4.77
C VAL A 37 1.48 -9.16 6.18
N GLY A 38 1.03 -10.11 7.00
CA GLY A 38 1.56 -10.30 8.34
C GLY A 38 1.37 -9.10 9.24
N ALA A 39 2.42 -8.71 9.93
CA ALA A 39 2.39 -7.62 10.90
C ALA A 39 2.68 -6.25 10.28
N THR A 40 2.71 -6.15 8.95
CA THR A 40 3.04 -4.91 8.24
C THR A 40 2.19 -3.75 8.74
N PHE A 41 0.90 -3.97 8.95
CA PHE A 41 -0.01 -2.91 9.39
C PHE A 41 0.45 -2.25 10.71
N LYS A 42 0.97 -3.05 11.64
CA LYS A 42 1.34 -2.54 12.96
C LYS A 42 2.57 -1.64 12.92
N THR A 43 3.45 -1.87 11.96
CA THR A 43 4.72 -1.13 11.89
C THR A 43 4.71 -0.07 10.78
N LEU A 44 3.73 -0.10 9.90
CA LEU A 44 3.67 0.80 8.76
C LEU A 44 3.30 2.21 9.19
N LYS A 45 3.92 3.19 8.55
CA LYS A 45 3.63 4.60 8.80
C LYS A 45 3.89 5.42 7.55
N ALA A 46 3.38 6.64 7.52
CA ALA A 46 3.59 7.54 6.39
C ALA A 46 5.08 7.76 6.18
N GLY A 47 5.50 7.73 4.92
CA GLY A 47 6.89 7.84 4.53
C GLY A 47 7.59 6.52 4.31
N ASP A 48 7.00 5.42 4.76
CA ASP A 48 7.59 4.10 4.56
C ASP A 48 7.48 3.66 3.09
N THR A 49 8.47 2.91 2.63
CA THR A 49 8.45 2.31 1.31
C THR A 49 7.80 0.93 1.40
N VAL A 50 6.95 0.63 0.44
CA VAL A 50 6.24 -0.65 0.39
C VAL A 50 6.32 -1.25 -1.00
N GLU A 51 6.17 -2.56 -1.07
CA GLU A 51 5.95 -3.27 -2.33
C GLU A 51 4.59 -3.93 -2.27
N PHE A 52 3.93 -4.00 -3.41
CA PHE A 52 2.55 -4.46 -3.45
C PHE A 52 2.15 -4.86 -4.87
N GLU A 53 1.07 -5.62 -4.94
CA GLU A 53 0.40 -5.89 -6.21
C GLU A 53 -0.69 -4.85 -6.37
N CYS A 54 -0.92 -4.41 -7.61
CA CYS A 54 -1.93 -3.40 -7.89
C CYS A 54 -3.07 -4.04 -8.67
N GLU A 55 -4.29 -3.81 -8.20
CA GLU A 55 -5.49 -4.37 -8.82
C GLU A 55 -6.50 -3.25 -9.05
N GLU A 56 -7.15 -3.27 -10.22
CA GLU A 56 -8.18 -2.28 -10.51
C GLU A 56 -9.44 -2.59 -9.73
N GLY A 57 -9.84 -1.66 -8.86
CA GLY A 57 -11.07 -1.74 -8.13
C GLY A 57 -12.10 -0.77 -8.66
N ARG A 58 -13.28 -0.76 -8.08
CA ARG A 58 -14.35 0.15 -8.49
C ARG A 58 -14.00 1.61 -8.31
N ARG A 59 -13.14 1.91 -7.35
CA ARG A 59 -12.75 3.27 -7.02
C ARG A 59 -11.36 3.61 -7.51
N GLY A 60 -10.82 2.80 -8.41
CA GLY A 60 -9.50 2.97 -8.95
C GLY A 60 -8.53 1.91 -8.47
N PRO A 61 -7.23 2.12 -8.67
CA PRO A 61 -6.23 1.12 -8.28
C PRO A 61 -6.20 0.88 -6.78
N GLU A 62 -6.09 -0.39 -6.40
CA GLU A 62 -5.98 -0.82 -5.01
C GLU A 62 -4.73 -1.66 -4.82
N ALA A 63 -4.06 -1.48 -3.69
CA ALA A 63 -2.89 -2.27 -3.35
C ALA A 63 -3.31 -3.57 -2.69
N ARG A 64 -2.62 -4.65 -3.06
CA ARG A 64 -2.83 -5.99 -2.49
C ARG A 64 -1.49 -6.58 -2.10
N ASN A 65 -1.53 -7.46 -1.08
CA ASN A 65 -0.33 -8.15 -0.60
C ASN A 65 0.79 -7.16 -0.30
N VAL A 66 0.45 -6.12 0.44
CA VAL A 66 1.38 -5.04 0.75
C VAL A 66 2.39 -5.49 1.79
N VAL A 67 3.67 -5.30 1.50
CA VAL A 67 4.75 -5.58 2.45
C VAL A 67 5.65 -4.36 2.57
N LYS A 68 6.13 -4.12 3.77
CA LYS A 68 7.06 -3.02 4.01
C LYS A 68 8.45 -3.42 3.51
N VAL A 69 9.07 -2.51 2.79
CA VAL A 69 10.45 -2.72 2.33
C VAL A 69 11.38 -2.15 3.39
N GLU A 70 12.22 -3.00 3.92
CA GLU A 70 13.21 -2.57 4.89
C GLU A 70 14.48 -2.15 4.17
N SER A 71 14.97 -1.00 4.54
CA SER A 71 16.20 -0.49 3.93
C SER A 71 17.38 -0.67 4.87
#